data_1c43507cbde7787965d1811ba87f4c1c
#
_entry.id   1c43507cbde7787965d1811ba87f4c1c
#
_cell.length_a   1.000
_cell.length_b   1.000
_cell.length_c   1.000
_cell.angle_alpha   90.00
_cell.angle_beta   90.00
_cell.angle_gamma   90.00
#
_symmetry.space_group_name_H-M   'P 1'
#
loop_
_entity.id
_entity.type
_entity.pdbx_description
1 polymer ?
#
loop_
_entity_poly.entity_id
_entity_poly.type
_entity_poly.pdbx_seq_one_letter_code
_entity_poly.pdbx_strand_id
1 'polypeptide(L)'
;MESAVARSDPGTLPAAISAAGLRALGRFLFGLPIAAFGVLNLAVGDLTTRFALAGPWWTHGRAIAAFVLGTILLALGLAIAFQWRTRKAALCLAAVIATSLLLLSLPKAFARPGFGGSWTNPAKYLSLLGGALLVAGLWRAHQDAGASARETRASDPTGIPLGTPRLLLSVFLILGGVQHFVYEDFVATLVPAWIPDHVFWARFAGAALLAGGLGMWIPRTARLAAISTGVMIFLWFLIVHIPRAAAAPGDPLEWSGVFESLATSGIAFLVAGSTSPES
;
A
#
# COMPACT_ATOMS: atom_id res chain seq x y z
N MET A 1 48.47 15.25 -33.96
CA MET A 1 46.99 15.30 -33.93
C MET A 1 46.51 13.88 -33.71
N GLU A 2 46.34 13.53 -32.49
CA GLU A 2 45.90 12.18 -32.08
C GLU A 2 44.46 12.32 -31.59
N SER A 3 43.52 11.78 -32.34
CA SER A 3 42.11 11.85 -32.04
C SER A 3 41.79 10.87 -30.90
N ALA A 4 41.44 11.42 -29.74
CA ALA A 4 40.90 10.65 -28.63
C ALA A 4 39.52 10.06 -29.04
N VAL A 5 39.48 8.78 -29.37
CA VAL A 5 38.26 7.99 -29.51
C VAL A 5 37.73 7.76 -28.09
N ALA A 6 36.64 8.44 -27.75
CA ALA A 6 35.90 8.19 -26.55
C ALA A 6 35.36 6.72 -26.59
N ARG A 7 35.95 5.86 -25.76
CA ARG A 7 35.42 4.51 -25.51
C ARG A 7 34.08 4.65 -24.80
N SER A 8 33.01 4.35 -25.49
CA SER A 8 31.71 4.09 -24.87
C SER A 8 31.84 2.80 -24.05
N ASP A 9 31.66 2.92 -22.74
CA ASP A 9 31.67 1.81 -21.80
C ASP A 9 30.44 0.93 -22.04
N PRO A 10 30.56 -0.35 -22.46
CA PRO A 10 29.41 -1.19 -22.80
C PRO A 10 28.81 -1.91 -21.58
N GLY A 11 28.73 -1.23 -20.43
CA GLY A 11 28.34 -1.84 -19.15
C GLY A 11 27.35 -1.06 -18.29
N THR A 12 26.81 0.06 -18.74
CA THR A 12 25.75 0.74 -18.00
C THR A 12 24.43 0.02 -18.25
N LEU A 13 24.06 -0.87 -17.33
CA LEU A 13 22.66 -1.31 -17.16
C LEU A 13 21.76 -0.07 -17.28
N PRO A 14 20.56 -0.19 -17.93
CA PRO A 14 19.64 0.93 -18.08
C PRO A 14 19.45 1.58 -16.72
N ALA A 15 19.61 2.89 -16.66
CA ALA A 15 19.68 3.70 -15.44
C ALA A 15 18.66 3.18 -14.40
N ALA A 16 19.17 2.60 -13.32
CA ALA A 16 18.35 2.05 -12.25
C ALA A 16 17.30 3.11 -11.90
N ILE A 17 16.01 2.75 -11.90
CA ILE A 17 14.92 3.69 -11.61
C ILE A 17 15.32 4.48 -10.36
N SER A 18 15.43 5.80 -10.50
CA SER A 18 15.97 6.64 -9.44
C SER A 18 15.08 6.55 -8.20
N ALA A 19 15.68 6.70 -7.02
CA ALA A 19 14.92 6.73 -5.77
C ALA A 19 13.81 7.80 -5.80
N ALA A 20 14.06 8.93 -6.45
CA ALA A 20 13.06 9.99 -6.65
C ALA A 20 11.92 9.53 -7.55
N GLY A 21 12.21 8.82 -8.64
CA GLY A 21 11.19 8.24 -9.53
C GLY A 21 10.33 7.21 -8.82
N LEU A 22 10.94 6.31 -8.02
CA LEU A 22 10.20 5.34 -7.21
C LEU A 22 9.30 6.01 -6.17
N ARG A 23 9.76 7.08 -5.51
CA ARG A 23 8.93 7.85 -4.57
C ARG A 23 7.76 8.55 -5.27
N ALA A 24 7.99 9.13 -6.45
CA ALA A 24 6.94 9.80 -7.22
C ALA A 24 5.88 8.80 -7.69
N LEU A 25 6.31 7.68 -8.30
CA LEU A 25 5.44 6.59 -8.73
C LEU A 25 4.65 6.01 -7.54
N GLY A 26 5.35 5.63 -6.48
CA GLY A 26 4.74 5.03 -5.30
C GLY A 26 3.70 5.93 -4.65
N ARG A 27 3.97 7.25 -4.54
CA ARG A 27 3.01 8.21 -4.02
C ARG A 27 1.76 8.32 -4.90
N PHE A 28 1.93 8.36 -6.22
CA PHE A 28 0.81 8.41 -7.15
C PHE A 28 -0.05 7.13 -7.06
N LEU A 29 0.61 5.95 -7.11
CA LEU A 29 -0.06 4.66 -6.97
C LEU A 29 -0.66 4.40 -5.58
N PHE A 30 -0.24 5.14 -4.56
CA PHE A 30 -0.87 5.12 -3.24
C PHE A 30 -2.04 6.10 -3.13
N GLY A 31 -1.86 7.34 -3.58
CA GLY A 31 -2.86 8.40 -3.45
C GLY A 31 -4.10 8.18 -4.31
N LEU A 32 -3.92 7.74 -5.56
CA LEU A 32 -5.01 7.53 -6.49
C LEU A 32 -6.03 6.48 -6.01
N PRO A 33 -5.63 5.28 -5.52
CA PRO A 33 -6.56 4.32 -4.95
C PRO A 33 -7.29 4.81 -3.70
N ILE A 34 -6.64 5.62 -2.87
CA ILE A 34 -7.33 6.25 -1.71
C ILE A 34 -8.45 7.17 -2.20
N ALA A 35 -8.20 7.98 -3.25
CA ALA A 35 -9.25 8.80 -3.86
C ALA A 35 -10.36 7.92 -4.47
N ALA A 36 -10.00 6.80 -5.12
CA ALA A 36 -10.95 5.87 -5.69
C ALA A 36 -11.82 5.17 -4.63
N PHE A 37 -11.29 4.85 -3.45
CA PHE A 37 -12.10 4.42 -2.30
C PHE A 37 -13.12 5.50 -1.89
N GLY A 38 -12.71 6.78 -1.95
CA GLY A 38 -13.62 7.90 -1.74
C GLY A 38 -14.79 7.88 -2.73
N VAL A 39 -14.48 7.76 -4.02
CA VAL A 39 -15.50 7.66 -5.08
C VAL A 39 -16.41 6.45 -4.88
N LEU A 40 -15.85 5.29 -4.52
CA LEU A 40 -16.63 4.07 -4.29
C LEU A 40 -17.66 4.26 -3.16
N ASN A 41 -17.25 4.85 -2.03
CA ASN A 41 -18.18 5.12 -0.92
C ASN A 41 -19.30 6.11 -1.34
N LEU A 42 -18.96 7.13 -2.14
CA LEU A 42 -19.94 8.09 -2.65
C LEU A 42 -20.91 7.43 -3.65
N ALA A 43 -20.41 6.57 -4.54
CA ALA A 43 -21.20 5.90 -5.56
C ALA A 43 -22.14 4.84 -4.97
N VAL A 44 -21.66 4.10 -3.98
CA VAL A 44 -22.47 3.06 -3.30
C VAL A 44 -23.50 3.68 -2.34
N GLY A 45 -23.22 4.90 -1.83
CA GLY A 45 -24.06 5.56 -0.82
C GLY A 45 -24.05 4.84 0.54
N ASP A 46 -23.09 3.92 0.72
CA ASP A 46 -22.87 3.19 1.97
C ASP A 46 -21.36 3.05 2.22
N LEU A 47 -20.99 2.80 3.48
CA LEU A 47 -19.61 2.48 3.81
C LEU A 47 -19.27 1.13 3.18
N THR A 48 -18.30 1.10 2.28
CA THR A 48 -17.80 -0.16 1.75
C THR A 48 -17.26 -1.01 2.89
N THR A 49 -17.54 -2.31 2.86
CA THR A 49 -17.44 -3.22 4.00
C THR A 49 -16.09 -3.23 4.72
N ARG A 50 -15.05 -2.76 4.08
CA ARG A 50 -13.69 -2.71 4.66
C ARG A 50 -13.50 -1.53 5.62
N PHE A 51 -14.17 -0.40 5.36
CA PHE A 51 -14.20 0.78 6.24
C PHE A 51 -15.52 0.88 7.03
N ALA A 52 -16.36 -0.17 7.00
CA ALA A 52 -17.68 -0.13 7.63
C ALA A 52 -17.63 -0.51 9.10
N LEU A 53 -18.30 0.27 9.91
CA LEU A 53 -18.89 -0.16 11.17
C LEU A 53 -20.02 -1.16 10.85
N ALA A 54 -19.69 -2.44 10.63
CA ALA A 54 -20.70 -3.44 10.43
C ALA A 54 -21.29 -3.86 11.78
N GLY A 55 -22.54 -3.52 11.99
CA GLY A 55 -23.35 -3.98 13.11
C GLY A 55 -24.78 -3.54 12.91
N PRO A 56 -25.78 -4.35 13.32
CA PRO A 56 -27.18 -4.02 13.19
C PRO A 56 -27.58 -2.77 14.00
N TRP A 57 -26.72 -2.33 14.92
CA TRP A 57 -26.96 -1.18 15.79
C TRP A 57 -26.68 0.18 15.12
N TRP A 58 -26.04 0.20 13.94
CA TRP A 58 -25.80 1.43 13.19
C TRP A 58 -26.41 1.36 11.78
N THR A 59 -27.70 1.42 11.71
CA THR A 59 -28.44 1.51 10.44
C THR A 59 -28.69 2.96 10.04
N HIS A 60 -28.86 3.85 11.04
CA HIS A 60 -29.13 5.27 10.81
C HIS A 60 -27.83 6.05 10.59
N GLY A 61 -27.79 6.90 9.56
CA GLY A 61 -26.64 7.76 9.27
C GLY A 61 -25.51 7.12 8.47
N ARG A 62 -25.61 5.86 8.04
CA ARG A 62 -24.56 5.18 7.22
C ARG A 62 -24.32 5.93 5.92
N ALA A 63 -25.35 6.39 5.23
CA ALA A 63 -25.22 7.15 4.01
C ALA A 63 -24.49 8.50 4.25
N ILE A 64 -24.79 9.18 5.36
CA ILE A 64 -24.09 10.41 5.75
C ILE A 64 -22.61 10.10 6.06
N ALA A 65 -22.35 9.02 6.81
CA ALA A 65 -20.97 8.61 7.12
C ALA A 65 -20.19 8.22 5.85
N ALA A 66 -20.84 7.52 4.91
CA ALA A 66 -20.25 7.18 3.62
C ALA A 66 -19.95 8.44 2.79
N PHE A 67 -20.84 9.41 2.77
CA PHE A 67 -20.64 10.68 2.08
C PHE A 67 -19.47 11.46 2.69
N VAL A 68 -19.45 11.60 4.02
CA VAL A 68 -18.38 12.34 4.73
C VAL A 68 -17.03 11.62 4.55
N LEU A 69 -16.96 10.31 4.83
CA LEU A 69 -15.72 9.55 4.68
C LEU A 69 -15.28 9.50 3.22
N GLY A 70 -16.21 9.29 2.29
CA GLY A 70 -15.94 9.28 0.85
C GLY A 70 -15.33 10.59 0.37
N THR A 71 -15.90 11.72 0.78
CA THR A 71 -15.38 13.06 0.45
C THR A 71 -13.99 13.28 1.05
N ILE A 72 -13.78 12.87 2.31
CA ILE A 72 -12.47 12.97 2.98
C ILE A 72 -11.43 12.13 2.23
N LEU A 73 -11.72 10.86 1.94
CA LEU A 73 -10.77 9.98 1.25
C LEU A 73 -10.46 10.49 -0.16
N LEU A 74 -11.46 10.97 -0.89
CA LEU A 74 -11.28 11.56 -2.21
C LEU A 74 -10.33 12.76 -2.15
N ALA A 75 -10.59 13.71 -1.25
CA ALA A 75 -9.77 14.91 -1.10
C ALA A 75 -8.33 14.58 -0.66
N LEU A 76 -8.16 13.70 0.33
CA LEU A 76 -6.84 13.31 0.85
C LEU A 76 -6.05 12.51 -0.18
N GLY A 77 -6.69 11.58 -0.90
CA GLY A 77 -6.06 10.78 -1.95
C GLY A 77 -5.56 11.65 -3.09
N LEU A 78 -6.39 12.57 -3.61
CA LEU A 78 -5.98 13.52 -4.64
C LEU A 78 -4.87 14.45 -4.16
N ALA A 79 -4.95 14.96 -2.93
CA ALA A 79 -3.92 15.82 -2.35
C ALA A 79 -2.55 15.10 -2.27
N ILE A 80 -2.53 13.81 -1.94
CA ILE A 80 -1.32 12.98 -1.92
C ILE A 80 -0.83 12.72 -3.34
N ALA A 81 -1.69 12.30 -4.27
CA ALA A 81 -1.33 11.97 -5.63
C ALA A 81 -0.71 13.17 -6.36
N PHE A 82 -1.34 14.35 -6.25
CA PHE A 82 -0.95 15.58 -6.94
C PHE A 82 -0.08 16.55 -6.12
N GLN A 83 0.44 16.11 -4.98
CA GLN A 83 1.40 16.87 -4.16
C GLN A 83 0.84 18.17 -3.54
N TRP A 84 -0.45 18.22 -3.29
CA TRP A 84 -1.03 19.37 -2.64
C TRP A 84 -1.09 19.17 -1.12
N ARG A 85 -0.36 20.02 -0.35
CA ARG A 85 -0.27 19.90 1.12
C ARG A 85 -0.03 18.47 1.61
N THR A 86 0.79 17.72 0.87
CA THR A 86 0.97 16.25 0.95
C THR A 86 1.19 15.75 2.38
N ARG A 87 2.04 16.41 3.18
CA ARG A 87 2.30 16.00 4.56
C ARG A 87 1.04 16.06 5.43
N LYS A 88 0.30 17.17 5.35
CA LYS A 88 -0.94 17.34 6.14
C LYS A 88 -1.99 16.32 5.70
N ALA A 89 -2.17 16.13 4.39
CA ALA A 89 -3.09 15.14 3.85
C ALA A 89 -2.71 13.71 4.29
N ALA A 90 -1.43 13.35 4.24
CA ALA A 90 -0.96 12.04 4.64
C ALA A 90 -1.13 11.79 6.16
N LEU A 91 -0.90 12.79 7.01
CA LEU A 91 -1.14 12.68 8.46
C LEU A 91 -2.64 12.58 8.78
N CYS A 92 -3.49 13.35 8.11
CA CYS A 92 -4.94 13.21 8.25
C CYS A 92 -5.42 11.82 7.81
N LEU A 93 -4.90 11.31 6.68
CA LEU A 93 -5.18 9.95 6.23
C LEU A 93 -4.71 8.90 7.24
N ALA A 94 -3.50 9.06 7.79
CA ALA A 94 -2.99 8.17 8.84
C ALA A 94 -3.92 8.14 10.06
N ALA A 95 -4.43 9.31 10.49
CA ALA A 95 -5.40 9.38 11.58
C ALA A 95 -6.71 8.65 11.26
N VAL A 96 -7.27 8.84 10.05
CA VAL A 96 -8.47 8.14 9.59
C VAL A 96 -8.26 6.62 9.58
N ILE A 97 -7.12 6.15 9.04
CA ILE A 97 -6.79 4.73 8.97
C ILE A 97 -6.58 4.15 10.38
N ALA A 98 -5.84 4.84 11.25
CA ALA A 98 -5.59 4.41 12.63
C ALA A 98 -6.91 4.30 13.42
N THR A 99 -7.78 5.29 13.31
CA THR A 99 -9.12 5.26 13.93
C THR A 99 -9.95 4.07 13.42
N SER A 100 -9.95 3.85 12.11
CA SER A 100 -10.65 2.71 11.50
C SER A 100 -10.06 1.36 11.93
N LEU A 101 -8.74 1.25 12.05
CA LEU A 101 -8.06 0.06 12.56
C LEU A 101 -8.50 -0.24 14.00
N LEU A 102 -8.41 0.77 14.88
CA LEU A 102 -8.66 0.60 16.31
C LEU A 102 -10.14 0.35 16.63
N LEU A 103 -11.03 1.11 16.00
CA LEU A 103 -12.46 1.06 16.33
C LEU A 103 -13.25 0.02 15.53
N LEU A 104 -12.79 -0.37 14.34
CA LEU A 104 -13.56 -1.22 13.44
C LEU A 104 -12.89 -2.55 13.17
N SER A 105 -11.60 -2.54 12.83
CA SER A 105 -10.93 -3.73 12.32
C SER A 105 -10.46 -4.65 13.45
N LEU A 106 -9.79 -4.11 14.46
CA LEU A 106 -9.30 -4.89 15.61
C LEU A 106 -10.43 -5.53 16.43
N PRO A 107 -11.52 -4.84 16.80
CA PRO A 107 -12.60 -5.48 17.55
C PRO A 107 -13.22 -6.67 16.81
N LYS A 108 -13.33 -6.59 15.47
CA LYS A 108 -13.82 -7.73 14.65
C LYS A 108 -12.84 -8.89 14.65
N ALA A 109 -11.53 -8.61 14.60
CA ALA A 109 -10.50 -9.66 14.64
C ALA A 109 -10.50 -10.36 16.01
N PHE A 110 -10.59 -9.60 17.10
CA PHE A 110 -10.65 -10.14 18.46
C PHE A 110 -11.96 -10.89 18.76
N ALA A 111 -13.05 -10.60 18.05
CA ALA A 111 -14.30 -11.37 18.17
C ALA A 111 -14.15 -12.80 17.63
N ARG A 112 -13.20 -13.07 16.73
CA ARG A 112 -12.91 -14.38 16.15
C ARG A 112 -11.41 -14.63 16.02
N PRO A 113 -10.64 -14.65 17.13
CA PRO A 113 -9.18 -14.64 17.10
C PRO A 113 -8.58 -15.90 16.49
N GLY A 114 -9.25 -17.05 16.62
CA GLY A 114 -8.80 -18.34 16.07
C GLY A 114 -8.99 -18.47 14.56
N PHE A 115 -9.74 -17.58 13.92
CA PHE A 115 -9.87 -17.56 12.46
C PHE A 115 -8.84 -16.62 11.85
N GLY A 116 -7.79 -17.18 11.22
CA GLY A 116 -6.69 -16.40 10.64
C GLY A 116 -7.13 -15.33 9.65
N GLY A 117 -8.20 -15.55 8.89
CA GLY A 117 -8.79 -14.56 7.98
C GLY A 117 -9.27 -13.27 8.68
N SER A 118 -9.59 -13.32 9.99
CA SER A 118 -9.95 -12.14 10.78
C SER A 118 -8.82 -11.13 10.88
N TRP A 119 -7.56 -11.56 10.76
CA TRP A 119 -6.37 -10.71 10.88
C TRP A 119 -5.94 -10.08 9.55
N THR A 120 -6.53 -10.49 8.42
CA THR A 120 -6.20 -9.94 7.09
C THR A 120 -6.49 -8.43 7.02
N ASN A 121 -7.68 -8.01 7.47
CA ASN A 121 -8.05 -6.60 7.44
C ASN A 121 -7.19 -5.73 8.36
N PRO A 122 -6.96 -6.06 9.66
CA PRO A 122 -6.01 -5.32 10.49
C PRO A 122 -4.64 -5.17 9.83
N ALA A 123 -4.10 -6.22 9.22
CA ALA A 123 -2.79 -6.15 8.54
C ALA A 123 -2.81 -5.23 7.32
N LYS A 124 -3.91 -5.20 6.54
CA LYS A 124 -4.09 -4.25 5.44
C LYS A 124 -4.12 -2.81 5.95
N TYR A 125 -4.86 -2.53 7.02
CA TYR A 125 -4.87 -1.21 7.65
C TYR A 125 -3.49 -0.79 8.14
N LEU A 126 -2.72 -1.71 8.73
CA LEU A 126 -1.33 -1.44 9.13
C LEU A 126 -0.46 -1.07 7.94
N SER A 127 -0.59 -1.79 6.82
CA SER A 127 0.14 -1.47 5.58
C SER A 127 -0.23 -0.08 5.05
N LEU A 128 -1.53 0.24 4.94
CA LEU A 128 -2.01 1.55 4.49
C LEU A 128 -1.58 2.68 5.44
N LEU A 129 -1.62 2.44 6.76
CA LEU A 129 -1.10 3.37 7.77
C LEU A 129 0.39 3.62 7.56
N GLY A 130 1.17 2.55 7.36
CA GLY A 130 2.58 2.64 7.02
C GLY A 130 2.82 3.50 5.77
N GLY A 131 2.03 3.30 4.72
CA GLY A 131 2.09 4.10 3.49
C GLY A 131 1.84 5.59 3.74
N ALA A 132 0.81 5.93 4.49
CA ALA A 132 0.49 7.32 4.83
C ALA A 132 1.61 7.97 5.67
N LEU A 133 2.13 7.25 6.67
CA LEU A 133 3.24 7.74 7.50
C LEU A 133 4.53 7.92 6.68
N LEU A 134 4.81 7.01 5.74
CA LEU A 134 5.97 7.10 4.85
C LEU A 134 5.88 8.32 3.94
N VAL A 135 4.72 8.59 3.33
CA VAL A 135 4.48 9.79 2.53
C VAL A 135 4.71 11.06 3.36
N ALA A 136 4.21 11.10 4.60
CA ALA A 136 4.40 12.25 5.49
C ALA A 136 5.88 12.46 5.87
N GLY A 137 6.61 11.38 6.15
CA GLY A 137 8.02 11.41 6.51
C GLY A 137 8.95 11.80 5.35
N LEU A 138 8.71 11.24 4.16
CA LEU A 138 9.49 11.56 2.95
C LEU A 138 9.30 13.02 2.51
N TRP A 139 8.10 13.56 2.65
CA TRP A 139 7.84 14.97 2.37
C TRP A 139 8.63 15.90 3.29
N ARG A 140 8.71 15.54 4.57
CA ARG A 140 9.51 16.27 5.54
C ARG A 140 11.01 16.24 5.18
N ALA A 141 11.57 15.06 4.97
CA ALA A 141 12.99 14.92 4.62
C ALA A 141 13.37 15.75 3.38
N HIS A 142 12.43 15.95 2.46
CA HIS A 142 12.66 16.81 1.28
C HIS A 142 12.68 18.30 1.64
N GLN A 143 11.85 18.76 2.59
CA GLN A 143 11.86 20.15 3.06
C GLN A 143 13.08 20.45 3.92
N ASP A 144 13.48 19.49 4.78
CA ASP A 144 14.63 19.62 5.68
C ASP A 144 15.98 19.67 4.94
N ALA A 145 16.06 19.05 3.76
CA ALA A 145 17.26 19.16 2.90
C ALA A 145 17.51 20.60 2.40
N GLY A 146 16.51 21.47 2.48
CA GLY A 146 16.61 22.89 2.14
C GLY A 146 16.74 23.86 3.33
N ALA A 147 16.62 23.35 4.58
CA ALA A 147 16.70 24.14 5.82
C ALA A 147 17.89 23.70 6.68
N SER A 148 18.43 24.61 7.52
CA SER A 148 19.53 24.23 8.41
C SER A 148 19.06 23.14 9.41
N ALA A 149 19.84 22.08 9.54
CA ALA A 149 19.53 20.88 10.32
C ALA A 149 19.22 21.14 11.82
N ARG A 150 19.46 22.33 12.31
CA ARG A 150 19.25 22.73 13.71
C ARG A 150 17.85 23.24 14.00
N GLU A 151 17.19 23.89 13.03
CA GLU A 151 15.82 24.41 13.18
C GLU A 151 14.77 23.31 13.03
N THR A 152 15.10 22.27 12.28
CA THR A 152 14.16 21.19 11.93
C THR A 152 13.92 20.18 13.06
N ARG A 153 14.91 20.00 13.95
CA ARG A 153 14.82 19.03 15.06
C ARG A 153 13.95 19.51 16.22
N ALA A 154 13.78 20.83 16.34
CA ALA A 154 13.02 21.45 17.44
C ALA A 154 11.50 21.47 17.22
N SER A 155 11.00 21.21 15.99
CA SER A 155 9.61 21.48 15.61
C SER A 155 8.78 20.27 15.23
N ASP A 156 9.27 19.02 15.39
CA ASP A 156 8.49 17.84 15.01
C ASP A 156 8.14 16.90 16.17
N PRO A 157 6.86 16.91 16.58
CA PRO A 157 6.36 15.93 17.55
C PRO A 157 6.18 14.52 16.99
N THR A 158 6.25 14.32 15.64
CA THR A 158 5.90 13.02 15.03
C THR A 158 7.09 12.10 14.76
N GLY A 159 8.32 12.48 15.00
CA GLY A 159 9.60 11.73 14.92
C GLY A 159 9.60 10.25 14.44
N ILE A 160 8.70 9.90 13.50
CA ILE A 160 8.46 8.51 13.09
C ILE A 160 9.69 8.03 12.29
N PRO A 161 10.42 7.02 12.77
CA PRO A 161 11.54 6.46 12.04
C PRO A 161 11.05 5.90 10.69
N LEU A 162 11.75 6.19 9.59
CA LEU A 162 11.41 5.65 8.25
C LEU A 162 11.37 4.11 8.20
N GLY A 163 11.97 3.43 9.17
CA GLY A 163 11.86 1.97 9.32
C GLY A 163 10.47 1.47 9.71
N THR A 164 9.69 2.27 10.46
CA THR A 164 8.35 1.87 10.92
C THR A 164 7.38 1.55 9.76
N PRO A 165 7.24 2.40 8.72
CA PRO A 165 6.38 2.08 7.57
C PRO A 165 6.78 0.80 6.84
N ARG A 166 8.08 0.55 6.72
CA ARG A 166 8.62 -0.68 6.13
C ARG A 166 8.21 -1.91 6.93
N LEU A 167 8.30 -1.83 8.26
CA LEU A 167 7.86 -2.89 9.15
C LEU A 167 6.36 -3.19 9.01
N LEU A 168 5.52 -2.15 8.95
CA LEU A 168 4.07 -2.31 8.82
C LEU A 168 3.67 -2.99 7.50
N LEU A 169 4.31 -2.64 6.39
CA LEU A 169 4.14 -3.35 5.11
C LEU A 169 4.60 -4.81 5.23
N SER A 170 5.78 -5.06 5.83
CA SER A 170 6.32 -6.41 5.99
C SER A 170 5.39 -7.33 6.78
N VAL A 171 4.80 -6.84 7.86
CA VAL A 171 3.82 -7.60 8.67
C VAL A 171 2.62 -8.03 7.81
N PHE A 172 2.09 -7.13 6.99
CA PHE A 172 1.00 -7.46 6.07
C PHE A 172 1.41 -8.53 5.05
N LEU A 173 2.60 -8.39 4.44
CA LEU A 173 3.09 -9.34 3.44
C LEU A 173 3.35 -10.72 4.04
N ILE A 174 3.95 -10.79 5.23
CA ILE A 174 4.21 -12.06 5.92
C ILE A 174 2.89 -12.74 6.28
N LEU A 175 1.94 -12.01 6.88
CA LEU A 175 0.65 -12.57 7.21
C LEU A 175 -0.08 -13.06 5.94
N GLY A 176 -0.13 -12.24 4.89
CA GLY A 176 -0.71 -12.62 3.61
C GLY A 176 -0.04 -13.86 3.00
N GLY A 177 1.28 -13.91 3.04
CA GLY A 177 2.05 -15.06 2.56
C GLY A 177 1.71 -16.34 3.31
N VAL A 178 1.65 -16.31 4.66
CA VAL A 178 1.21 -17.45 5.47
C VAL A 178 -0.22 -17.86 5.11
N GLN A 179 -1.13 -16.90 4.93
CA GLN A 179 -2.52 -17.19 4.59
C GLN A 179 -2.68 -17.84 3.21
N HIS A 180 -1.77 -17.62 2.27
CA HIS A 180 -1.77 -18.29 0.97
C HIS A 180 -1.55 -19.80 1.10
N PHE A 181 -0.80 -20.25 2.10
CA PHE A 181 -0.62 -21.66 2.39
C PHE A 181 -1.76 -22.23 3.26
N VAL A 182 -2.21 -21.46 4.26
CA VAL A 182 -3.29 -21.92 5.18
C VAL A 182 -4.63 -22.01 4.46
N TYR A 183 -4.90 -21.11 3.53
CA TYR A 183 -6.17 -21.03 2.77
C TYR A 183 -5.94 -21.29 1.28
N GLU A 184 -5.04 -22.22 0.95
CA GLU A 184 -4.59 -22.50 -0.41
C GLU A 184 -5.75 -22.74 -1.38
N ASP A 185 -6.72 -23.57 -1.01
CA ASP A 185 -7.86 -23.90 -1.85
C ASP A 185 -8.66 -22.64 -2.21
N PHE A 186 -8.91 -21.77 -1.22
CA PHE A 186 -9.57 -20.49 -1.46
C PHE A 186 -8.75 -19.57 -2.36
N VAL A 187 -7.44 -19.43 -2.11
CA VAL A 187 -6.56 -18.58 -2.91
C VAL A 187 -6.46 -19.08 -4.35
N ALA A 188 -6.42 -20.39 -4.56
CA ALA A 188 -6.43 -20.99 -5.89
C ALA A 188 -7.69 -20.61 -6.69
N THR A 189 -8.84 -20.41 -6.05
CA THR A 189 -10.06 -19.93 -6.75
C THR A 189 -9.96 -18.49 -7.25
N LEU A 190 -9.02 -17.71 -6.74
CA LEU A 190 -8.81 -16.32 -7.16
C LEU A 190 -7.94 -16.21 -8.43
N VAL A 191 -7.20 -17.28 -8.78
CA VAL A 191 -6.39 -17.33 -10.00
C VAL A 191 -7.32 -17.39 -11.21
N PRO A 192 -7.13 -16.52 -12.23
CA PRO A 192 -7.97 -16.53 -13.42
C PRO A 192 -7.99 -17.90 -14.12
N ALA A 193 -9.16 -18.33 -14.61
CA ALA A 193 -9.37 -19.65 -15.20
C ALA A 193 -8.49 -19.96 -16.42
N TRP A 194 -7.97 -18.94 -17.10
CA TRP A 194 -7.07 -19.10 -18.25
C TRP A 194 -5.62 -19.40 -17.87
N ILE A 195 -5.27 -19.23 -16.57
CA ILE A 195 -3.94 -19.57 -16.05
C ILE A 195 -3.97 -21.01 -15.57
N PRO A 196 -3.09 -21.91 -16.08
CA PRO A 196 -3.05 -23.30 -15.60
C PRO A 196 -2.44 -23.38 -14.19
N ASP A 197 -2.67 -24.50 -13.50
CA ASP A 197 -2.07 -24.84 -12.21
C ASP A 197 -2.28 -23.79 -11.10
N HIS A 198 -3.54 -23.52 -10.77
CA HIS A 198 -3.94 -22.50 -9.79
C HIS A 198 -3.27 -22.69 -8.42
N VAL A 199 -3.08 -23.93 -7.98
CA VAL A 199 -2.43 -24.25 -6.70
C VAL A 199 -0.96 -23.84 -6.69
N PHE A 200 -0.25 -24.10 -7.79
CA PHE A 200 1.13 -23.64 -7.93
C PHE A 200 1.22 -22.12 -7.79
N TRP A 201 0.34 -21.38 -8.48
CA TRP A 201 0.36 -19.91 -8.41
C TRP A 201 -0.02 -19.38 -7.04
N ALA A 202 -0.95 -20.03 -6.33
CA ALA A 202 -1.29 -19.68 -4.95
C ALA A 202 -0.06 -19.84 -4.03
N ARG A 203 0.67 -20.96 -4.12
CA ARG A 203 1.89 -21.23 -3.35
C ARG A 203 3.03 -20.29 -3.74
N PHE A 204 3.24 -20.08 -5.04
CA PHE A 204 4.25 -19.16 -5.54
C PHE A 204 4.03 -17.74 -5.00
N ALA A 205 2.80 -17.27 -5.06
CA ALA A 205 2.41 -15.97 -4.51
C ALA A 205 2.67 -15.89 -3.01
N GLY A 206 2.30 -16.92 -2.26
CA GLY A 206 2.57 -17.03 -0.82
C GLY A 206 4.06 -16.95 -0.50
N ALA A 207 4.87 -17.74 -1.19
CA ALA A 207 6.33 -17.73 -1.02
C ALA A 207 6.95 -16.36 -1.39
N ALA A 208 6.49 -15.74 -2.47
CA ALA A 208 6.97 -14.44 -2.90
C ALA A 208 6.60 -13.32 -1.91
N LEU A 209 5.38 -13.36 -1.32
CA LEU A 209 4.98 -12.44 -0.25
C LEU A 209 5.85 -12.60 1.00
N LEU A 210 6.12 -13.84 1.43
CA LEU A 210 7.02 -14.12 2.56
C LEU A 210 8.43 -13.60 2.28
N ALA A 211 8.98 -13.92 1.11
CA ALA A 211 10.31 -13.48 0.70
C ALA A 211 10.40 -11.94 0.64
N GLY A 212 9.35 -11.27 0.10
CA GLY A 212 9.25 -9.82 0.06
C GLY A 212 9.20 -9.21 1.46
N GLY A 213 8.32 -9.72 2.32
CA GLY A 213 8.17 -9.24 3.70
C GLY A 213 9.44 -9.41 4.53
N LEU A 214 10.04 -10.60 4.53
CA LEU A 214 11.29 -10.89 5.24
C LEU A 214 12.48 -10.15 4.62
N GLY A 215 12.57 -10.10 3.29
CA GLY A 215 13.66 -9.44 2.58
C GLY A 215 13.72 -7.93 2.85
N MET A 216 12.59 -7.31 3.17
CA MET A 216 12.56 -5.90 3.57
C MET A 216 13.19 -5.63 4.94
N TRP A 217 13.34 -6.64 5.82
CA TRP A 217 14.00 -6.46 7.12
C TRP A 217 15.52 -6.42 7.02
N ILE A 218 16.07 -7.03 5.98
CA ILE A 218 17.51 -7.11 5.75
C ILE A 218 17.93 -5.87 4.94
N PRO A 219 18.78 -4.98 5.46
CA PRO A 219 19.15 -3.73 4.77
C PRO A 219 19.61 -3.95 3.33
N ARG A 220 20.47 -4.95 3.09
CA ARG A 220 21.03 -5.27 1.77
C ARG A 220 20.01 -5.68 0.72
N THR A 221 18.92 -6.33 1.12
CA THR A 221 17.88 -6.83 0.21
C THR A 221 16.63 -5.96 0.20
N ALA A 222 16.50 -5.02 1.15
CA ALA A 222 15.27 -4.26 1.38
C ALA A 222 14.76 -3.53 0.13
N ARG A 223 15.66 -2.89 -0.63
CA ARG A 223 15.28 -2.18 -1.85
C ARG A 223 14.81 -3.14 -2.94
N LEU A 224 15.56 -4.22 -3.18
CA LEU A 224 15.20 -5.23 -4.18
C LEU A 224 13.88 -5.92 -3.82
N ALA A 225 13.73 -6.34 -2.55
CA ALA A 225 12.51 -6.94 -2.05
C ALA A 225 11.29 -6.02 -2.23
N ALA A 226 11.44 -4.72 -1.95
CA ALA A 226 10.38 -3.74 -2.12
C ALA A 226 10.03 -3.52 -3.60
N ILE A 227 11.02 -3.42 -4.50
CA ILE A 227 10.77 -3.29 -5.95
C ILE A 227 10.05 -4.53 -6.48
N SER A 228 10.57 -5.73 -6.19
CA SER A 228 10.00 -6.99 -6.66
C SER A 228 8.57 -7.18 -6.17
N THR A 229 8.32 -6.89 -4.88
CA THR A 229 6.96 -6.91 -4.30
C THR A 229 6.04 -5.90 -4.98
N GLY A 230 6.51 -4.68 -5.20
CA GLY A 230 5.73 -3.63 -5.87
C GLY A 230 5.32 -4.03 -7.29
N VAL A 231 6.26 -4.57 -8.06
CA VAL A 231 6.01 -5.08 -9.43
C VAL A 231 5.05 -6.26 -9.40
N MET A 232 5.29 -7.25 -8.53
CA MET A 232 4.44 -8.43 -8.42
C MET A 232 2.99 -8.07 -8.10
N ILE A 233 2.77 -7.22 -7.09
CA ILE A 233 1.41 -6.81 -6.71
C ILE A 233 0.78 -5.94 -7.79
N PHE A 234 1.56 -5.12 -8.51
CA PHE A 234 1.06 -4.38 -9.66
C PHE A 234 0.60 -5.31 -10.79
N LEU A 235 1.34 -6.38 -11.05
CA LEU A 235 0.91 -7.41 -12.01
C LEU A 235 -0.38 -8.10 -11.55
N TRP A 236 -0.53 -8.40 -10.26
CA TRP A 236 -1.79 -8.95 -9.74
C TRP A 236 -2.96 -7.97 -9.84
N PHE A 237 -2.70 -6.69 -9.64
CA PHE A 237 -3.70 -5.66 -9.90
C PHE A 237 -4.23 -5.77 -11.34
N LEU A 238 -3.34 -5.91 -12.33
CA LEU A 238 -3.71 -6.02 -13.75
C LEU A 238 -4.36 -7.35 -14.11
N ILE A 239 -3.81 -8.47 -13.62
CA ILE A 239 -4.13 -9.81 -14.10
C ILE A 239 -5.27 -10.45 -13.29
N VAL A 240 -5.39 -10.12 -12.01
CA VAL A 240 -6.38 -10.73 -11.11
C VAL A 240 -7.49 -9.74 -10.77
N HIS A 241 -7.14 -8.58 -10.19
CA HIS A 241 -8.14 -7.71 -9.59
C HIS A 241 -8.98 -6.94 -10.61
N ILE A 242 -8.37 -6.39 -11.67
CA ILE A 242 -9.14 -5.69 -12.73
C ILE A 242 -10.12 -6.63 -13.44
N PRO A 243 -9.73 -7.82 -13.94
CA PRO A 243 -10.66 -8.73 -14.59
C PRO A 243 -11.81 -9.18 -13.67
N ARG A 244 -11.54 -9.42 -12.38
CA ARG A 244 -12.59 -9.79 -11.41
C ARG A 244 -13.60 -8.66 -11.19
N ALA A 245 -13.12 -7.43 -10.99
CA ALA A 245 -14.00 -6.28 -10.86
C ALA A 245 -14.79 -5.99 -12.15
N ALA A 246 -14.19 -6.20 -13.31
CA ALA A 246 -14.87 -6.08 -14.61
C ALA A 246 -15.95 -7.17 -14.80
N ALA A 247 -15.73 -8.38 -14.27
CA ALA A 247 -16.72 -9.47 -14.30
C ALA A 247 -17.89 -9.26 -13.32
N ALA A 248 -17.68 -8.48 -12.24
CA ALA A 248 -18.68 -8.17 -11.24
C ALA A 248 -18.72 -6.65 -10.93
N PRO A 249 -19.07 -5.80 -11.90
CA PRO A 249 -18.93 -4.34 -11.78
C PRO A 249 -19.80 -3.72 -10.69
N GLY A 250 -20.87 -4.39 -10.29
CA GLY A 250 -21.75 -3.99 -9.18
C GLY A 250 -21.27 -4.41 -7.79
N ASP A 251 -20.19 -5.19 -7.68
CA ASP A 251 -19.68 -5.64 -6.40
C ASP A 251 -18.58 -4.69 -5.85
N PRO A 252 -18.88 -3.91 -4.78
CA PRO A 252 -17.91 -2.99 -4.19
C PRO A 252 -16.69 -3.72 -3.59
N LEU A 253 -16.81 -5.01 -3.28
CA LEU A 253 -15.74 -5.81 -2.70
C LEU A 253 -14.64 -6.07 -3.74
N GLU A 254 -15.03 -6.37 -4.98
CA GLU A 254 -14.06 -6.55 -6.08
C GLU A 254 -13.32 -5.26 -6.40
N TRP A 255 -14.02 -4.12 -6.46
CA TRP A 255 -13.37 -2.81 -6.62
C TRP A 255 -12.44 -2.46 -5.46
N SER A 256 -12.81 -2.84 -4.24
CA SER A 256 -11.91 -2.68 -3.08
C SER A 256 -10.60 -3.45 -3.27
N GLY A 257 -10.65 -4.67 -3.83
CA GLY A 257 -9.47 -5.46 -4.16
C GLY A 257 -8.56 -4.76 -5.18
N VAL A 258 -9.14 -4.14 -6.21
CA VAL A 258 -8.41 -3.31 -7.20
C VAL A 258 -7.65 -2.18 -6.52
N PHE A 259 -8.33 -1.41 -5.66
CA PHE A 259 -7.72 -0.24 -5.03
C PHE A 259 -6.69 -0.63 -3.96
N GLU A 260 -6.92 -1.70 -3.21
CA GLU A 260 -5.96 -2.20 -2.21
C GLU A 260 -4.68 -2.71 -2.84
N SER A 261 -4.78 -3.48 -3.93
CA SER A 261 -3.59 -4.01 -4.61
C SER A 261 -2.75 -2.87 -5.19
N LEU A 262 -3.39 -1.89 -5.84
CA LEU A 262 -2.68 -0.74 -6.39
C LEU A 262 -2.03 0.12 -5.30
N ALA A 263 -2.74 0.37 -4.18
CA ALA A 263 -2.19 1.09 -3.04
C ALA A 263 -0.99 0.37 -2.43
N THR A 264 -1.08 -0.96 -2.26
CA THR A 264 0.01 -1.77 -1.70
C THR A 264 1.24 -1.79 -2.60
N SER A 265 1.06 -1.88 -3.92
CA SER A 265 2.15 -1.71 -4.89
C SER A 265 2.80 -0.33 -4.73
N GLY A 266 2.00 0.73 -4.60
CA GLY A 266 2.48 2.09 -4.36
C GLY A 266 3.30 2.20 -3.08
N ILE A 267 2.86 1.59 -1.98
CA ILE A 267 3.60 1.56 -0.70
C ILE A 267 4.95 0.86 -0.88
N ALA A 268 4.99 -0.26 -1.59
CA ALA A 268 6.23 -0.99 -1.85
C ALA A 268 7.24 -0.14 -2.65
N PHE A 269 6.80 0.60 -3.67
CA PHE A 269 7.66 1.53 -4.39
C PHE A 269 8.11 2.73 -3.53
N LEU A 270 7.27 3.23 -2.63
CA LEU A 270 7.67 4.25 -1.65
C LEU A 270 8.77 3.72 -0.72
N VAL A 271 8.65 2.48 -0.22
CA VAL A 271 9.66 1.81 0.59
C VAL A 271 10.97 1.68 -0.20
N ALA A 272 10.90 1.19 -1.45
CA ALA A 272 12.08 1.07 -2.32
C ALA A 272 12.79 2.41 -2.57
N GLY A 273 12.01 3.48 -2.74
CA GLY A 273 12.54 4.83 -2.92
C GLY A 273 13.06 5.49 -1.64
N SER A 274 12.75 4.94 -0.46
CA SER A 274 13.22 5.42 0.84
C SER A 274 14.45 4.67 1.37
N THR A 275 14.77 3.51 0.79
CA THR A 275 15.98 2.75 1.10
C THR A 275 17.14 3.29 0.27
N SER A 276 18.26 3.62 0.92
CA SER A 276 19.48 4.03 0.20
C SER A 276 19.94 2.89 -0.71
N PRO A 277 20.42 3.18 -1.94
CA PRO A 277 21.25 2.23 -2.64
C PRO A 277 22.46 1.99 -1.76
N GLU A 278 22.85 0.75 -1.53
CA GLU A 278 24.07 0.46 -0.82
C GLU A 278 25.24 1.08 -1.60
N SER A 279 26.00 1.92 -0.88
CA SER A 279 27.34 2.35 -1.27
C SER A 279 28.30 1.17 -1.21
#